data_836e4e51a74350d346a1ecf70f0942ee
#
_entry.id   836e4e51a74350d346a1ecf70f0942ee
#
_cell.length_a   1.000
_cell.length_b   1.000
_cell.length_c   1.000
_cell.angle_alpha   90.00
_cell.angle_beta   90.00
_cell.angle_gamma   90.00
#
_symmetry.space_group_name_H-M   'P 1'
#
loop_
_entity.id
_entity.type
_entity.pdbx_description
1 polymer ?
#
loop_
_entity_poly.entity_id
_entity_poly.type
_entity_poly.pdbx_seq_one_letter_code
_entity_poly.pdbx_strand_id
1 'polypeptide(L)'
;MCIRDRAYAEQISKIFEGKFEVLENVLDGLFHIAKSDGPVNQSEVLFLENVAGIFGFSSAEFARIRASHMASEIDDPWLILGINAGSNIEIAQKAWKELAAQNHPDRMIANGVPKELLGMANEKLAIINGAYDRILKAHKIKAGSEEI
;
A
#
# COMPACT_ATOMS: atom_id res chain seq x y z
N MET A 1 -19.91 -8.26 -7.15
CA MET A 1 -19.14 -9.17 -6.28
C MET A 1 -19.99 -10.38 -5.93
N CYS A 2 -19.41 -11.58 -6.00
CA CYS A 2 -20.09 -12.82 -5.69
C CYS A 2 -20.41 -12.91 -4.20
N ILE A 3 -21.56 -13.48 -3.83
CA ILE A 3 -21.97 -13.65 -2.41
C ILE A 3 -20.95 -14.50 -1.66
N ARG A 4 -20.37 -15.51 -2.30
CA ARG A 4 -19.34 -16.38 -1.71
C ARG A 4 -18.09 -15.58 -1.38
N ASP A 5 -17.62 -14.74 -2.30
CA ASP A 5 -16.42 -13.91 -2.10
C ASP A 5 -16.62 -12.94 -0.95
N ARG A 6 -17.82 -12.35 -0.86
CA ARG A 6 -18.17 -11.45 0.24
C ARG A 6 -18.17 -12.19 1.58
N ALA A 7 -18.71 -13.41 1.62
CA ALA A 7 -18.73 -14.23 2.83
C ALA A 7 -17.33 -14.56 3.32
N TYR A 8 -16.41 -14.91 2.42
CA TYR A 8 -15.02 -15.17 2.77
C TYR A 8 -14.33 -13.91 3.29
N ALA A 9 -14.54 -12.76 2.64
CA ALA A 9 -13.97 -11.50 3.08
C ALA A 9 -14.47 -11.13 4.49
N GLU A 10 -15.75 -11.34 4.76
CA GLU A 10 -16.32 -11.09 6.09
C GLU A 10 -15.73 -12.02 7.15
N GLN A 11 -15.51 -13.30 6.83
CA GLN A 11 -14.88 -14.25 7.73
C GLN A 11 -13.44 -13.84 8.07
N ILE A 12 -12.67 -13.46 7.07
CA ILE A 12 -11.29 -12.99 7.25
C ILE A 12 -11.28 -11.74 8.12
N SER A 13 -12.19 -10.81 7.86
CA SER A 13 -12.33 -9.59 8.64
C SER A 13 -12.59 -9.87 10.12
N LYS A 14 -13.42 -10.87 10.43
CA LYS A 14 -13.72 -11.27 11.81
C LYS A 14 -12.53 -11.92 12.49
N ILE A 15 -11.83 -12.82 11.77
CA ILE A 15 -10.67 -13.54 12.32
C ILE A 15 -9.56 -12.56 12.72
N PHE A 16 -9.34 -11.53 11.90
CA PHE A 16 -8.29 -10.55 12.13
C PHE A 16 -8.82 -9.18 12.58
N GLU A 17 -9.97 -9.16 13.23
CA GLU A 17 -10.59 -7.93 13.71
C GLU A 17 -9.61 -7.13 14.57
N GLY A 18 -9.43 -5.85 14.23
CA GLY A 18 -8.49 -4.96 14.90
C GLY A 18 -7.03 -5.11 14.47
N LYS A 19 -6.71 -6.09 13.63
CA LYS A 19 -5.35 -6.32 13.13
C LYS A 19 -5.23 -5.80 11.69
N PHE A 20 -5.28 -4.49 11.54
CA PHE A 20 -5.29 -3.86 10.21
C PHE A 20 -4.02 -4.14 9.41
N GLU A 21 -2.88 -4.30 10.06
CA GLU A 21 -1.63 -4.64 9.37
C GLU A 21 -1.72 -6.00 8.67
N VAL A 22 -2.32 -7.00 9.34
CA VAL A 22 -2.52 -8.33 8.74
C VAL A 22 -3.54 -8.25 7.62
N LEU A 23 -4.63 -7.50 7.80
CA LEU A 23 -5.65 -7.30 6.77
C LEU A 23 -5.06 -6.59 5.55
N GLU A 24 -4.18 -5.62 5.75
CA GLU A 24 -3.48 -4.97 4.64
C GLU A 24 -2.59 -5.97 3.89
N ASN A 25 -1.90 -6.87 4.59
CA ASN A 25 -1.09 -7.91 3.98
C ASN A 25 -1.95 -8.86 3.12
N VAL A 26 -3.16 -9.20 3.57
CA VAL A 26 -4.10 -10.00 2.79
C VAL A 26 -4.48 -9.25 1.51
N LEU A 27 -4.78 -7.97 1.62
CA LEU A 27 -5.12 -7.14 0.48
C LEU A 27 -3.95 -7.00 -0.50
N ASP A 28 -2.72 -6.86 0.04
CA ASP A 28 -1.50 -6.86 -0.77
C ASP A 28 -1.37 -8.14 -1.61
N GLY A 29 -1.65 -9.29 -0.99
CA GLY A 29 -1.63 -10.58 -1.67
C GLY A 29 -2.65 -10.65 -2.80
N LEU A 30 -3.86 -10.11 -2.56
CA LEU A 30 -4.91 -10.06 -3.58
C LEU A 30 -4.52 -9.17 -4.77
N PHE A 31 -3.89 -8.02 -4.51
CA PHE A 31 -3.34 -7.18 -5.57
C PHE A 31 -2.26 -7.91 -6.38
N HIS A 32 -1.38 -8.62 -5.68
CA HIS A 32 -0.32 -9.38 -6.34
C HIS A 32 -0.91 -10.44 -7.28
N ILE A 33 -1.92 -11.17 -6.82
CA ILE A 33 -2.60 -12.20 -7.63
C ILE A 33 -3.28 -11.54 -8.84
N ALA A 34 -3.97 -10.42 -8.64
CA ALA A 34 -4.64 -9.71 -9.72
C ALA A 34 -3.64 -9.22 -10.78
N LYS A 35 -2.46 -8.79 -10.37
CA LYS A 35 -1.40 -8.31 -11.29
C LYS A 35 -0.69 -9.43 -12.03
N SER A 36 -0.75 -10.66 -11.54
CA SER A 36 -0.03 -11.80 -12.14
C SER A 36 -0.51 -12.12 -13.55
N ASP A 37 -1.77 -11.82 -13.87
CA ASP A 37 -2.37 -12.08 -15.19
C ASP A 37 -2.28 -10.87 -16.13
N GLY A 38 -1.58 -9.82 -15.74
CA GLY A 38 -1.44 -8.59 -16.52
C GLY A 38 -1.93 -7.37 -15.74
N PRO A 39 -2.17 -6.22 -16.43
CA PRO A 39 -2.65 -5.01 -15.76
C PRO A 39 -3.99 -5.26 -15.06
N VAL A 40 -4.14 -4.71 -13.86
CA VAL A 40 -5.39 -4.82 -13.09
C VAL A 40 -6.48 -4.00 -13.78
N ASN A 41 -7.59 -4.64 -14.14
CA ASN A 41 -8.69 -3.95 -14.78
C ASN A 41 -9.62 -3.28 -13.75
N GLN A 42 -10.54 -2.44 -14.24
CA GLN A 42 -11.44 -1.69 -13.38
C GLN A 42 -12.34 -2.59 -12.52
N SER A 43 -12.81 -3.71 -13.06
CA SER A 43 -13.64 -4.67 -12.32
C SER A 43 -12.87 -5.27 -11.15
N GLU A 44 -11.60 -5.60 -11.35
CA GLU A 44 -10.72 -6.11 -10.30
C GLU A 44 -10.46 -5.07 -9.23
N VAL A 45 -10.26 -3.81 -9.61
CA VAL A 45 -10.08 -2.71 -8.65
C VAL A 45 -11.34 -2.53 -7.81
N LEU A 46 -12.53 -2.57 -8.42
CA LEU A 46 -13.80 -2.48 -7.69
C LEU A 46 -13.97 -3.63 -6.70
N PHE A 47 -13.59 -4.84 -7.11
CA PHE A 47 -13.61 -6.00 -6.21
C PHE A 47 -12.70 -5.78 -5.01
N LEU A 48 -11.47 -5.34 -5.25
CA LEU A 48 -10.49 -5.08 -4.18
C LEU A 48 -10.95 -3.95 -3.25
N GLU A 49 -11.57 -2.92 -3.81
CA GLU A 49 -12.14 -1.81 -3.03
C GLU A 49 -13.27 -2.31 -2.11
N ASN A 50 -14.14 -3.18 -2.61
CA ASN A 50 -15.19 -3.79 -1.80
C ASN A 50 -14.63 -4.63 -0.66
N VAL A 51 -13.60 -5.43 -0.94
CA VAL A 51 -12.91 -6.23 0.08
C VAL A 51 -12.28 -5.33 1.14
N ALA A 52 -11.62 -4.26 0.72
CA ALA A 52 -11.02 -3.28 1.64
C ALA A 52 -12.07 -2.64 2.55
N GLY A 53 -13.23 -2.31 2.01
CA GLY A 53 -14.35 -1.79 2.79
C GLY A 53 -14.85 -2.78 3.84
N ILE A 54 -14.95 -4.05 3.49
CA ILE A 54 -15.34 -5.13 4.41
C ILE A 54 -14.29 -5.26 5.54
N PHE A 55 -13.01 -5.10 5.21
CA PHE A 55 -11.92 -5.15 6.19
C PHE A 55 -11.88 -3.91 7.10
N GLY A 56 -12.63 -2.88 6.78
CA GLY A 56 -12.70 -1.66 7.58
C GLY A 56 -11.75 -0.55 7.14
N PHE A 57 -11.16 -0.65 5.96
CA PHE A 57 -10.32 0.41 5.41
C PHE A 57 -11.16 1.54 4.82
N SER A 58 -10.73 2.78 5.05
CA SER A 58 -11.35 3.95 4.43
C SER A 58 -10.98 4.07 2.95
N SER A 59 -11.70 4.93 2.21
CA SER A 59 -11.38 5.22 0.82
C SER A 59 -9.95 5.74 0.67
N ALA A 60 -9.50 6.59 1.59
CA ALA A 60 -8.15 7.16 1.58
C ALA A 60 -7.09 6.07 1.82
N GLU A 61 -7.35 5.16 2.76
CA GLU A 61 -6.45 4.06 3.04
C GLU A 61 -6.35 3.10 1.85
N PHE A 62 -7.48 2.78 1.23
CA PHE A 62 -7.49 1.96 0.01
C PHE A 62 -6.73 2.65 -1.12
N ALA A 63 -6.90 3.96 -1.31
CA ALA A 63 -6.18 4.71 -2.34
C ALA A 63 -4.67 4.64 -2.13
N ARG A 64 -4.21 4.73 -0.88
CA ARG A 64 -2.79 4.57 -0.53
C ARG A 64 -2.28 3.17 -0.88
N ILE A 65 -3.02 2.14 -0.49
CA ILE A 65 -2.64 0.74 -0.76
C ILE A 65 -2.59 0.49 -2.27
N ARG A 66 -3.60 0.95 -2.99
CA ARG A 66 -3.66 0.85 -4.44
C ARG A 66 -2.46 1.54 -5.10
N ALA A 67 -2.10 2.73 -4.65
CA ALA A 67 -0.97 3.48 -5.19
C ALA A 67 0.35 2.74 -5.00
N SER A 68 0.51 2.01 -3.89
CA SER A 68 1.72 1.24 -3.63
C SER A 68 1.84 -0.01 -4.52
N HIS A 69 0.74 -0.45 -5.14
CA HIS A 69 0.73 -1.59 -6.05
C HIS A 69 0.64 -1.18 -7.53
N MET A 70 0.14 0.00 -7.81
CA MET A 70 -0.11 0.48 -9.18
C MET A 70 0.66 1.77 -9.46
N ALA A 71 1.89 1.87 -8.96
CA ALA A 71 2.71 3.08 -9.06
C ALA A 71 3.02 3.49 -10.51
N SER A 72 3.04 2.53 -11.44
CA SER A 72 3.23 2.82 -12.86
C SER A 72 2.06 3.59 -13.48
N GLU A 73 0.87 3.46 -12.89
CA GLU A 73 -0.35 4.14 -13.34
C GLU A 73 -0.65 5.37 -12.49
N ILE A 74 -0.23 5.35 -11.21
CA ILE A 74 -0.49 6.41 -10.24
C ILE A 74 0.86 6.99 -9.81
N ASP A 75 1.25 8.08 -10.47
CA ASP A 75 2.57 8.71 -10.23
C ASP A 75 2.44 9.83 -9.19
N ASP A 76 2.08 9.46 -7.97
CA ASP A 76 1.92 10.39 -6.86
C ASP A 76 2.63 9.87 -5.61
N PRO A 77 3.86 10.36 -5.33
CA PRO A 77 4.62 9.88 -4.17
C PRO A 77 3.96 10.21 -2.83
N TRP A 78 3.22 11.29 -2.76
CA TRP A 78 2.49 11.67 -1.53
C TRP A 78 1.40 10.67 -1.21
N LEU A 79 0.65 10.23 -2.23
CA LEU A 79 -0.40 9.23 -2.07
C LEU A 79 0.19 7.88 -1.67
N ILE A 80 1.32 7.49 -2.26
CA ILE A 80 2.00 6.23 -1.92
C ILE A 80 2.37 6.20 -0.43
N LEU A 81 2.81 7.32 0.13
CA LEU A 81 3.13 7.42 1.56
C LEU A 81 1.89 7.66 2.43
N GLY A 82 0.74 7.95 1.82
CA GLY A 82 -0.50 8.20 2.56
C GLY A 82 -0.54 9.53 3.28
N ILE A 83 0.13 10.55 2.75
CA ILE A 83 0.18 11.89 3.31
C ILE A 83 -0.30 12.92 2.29
N ASN A 84 -0.63 14.12 2.77
CA ASN A 84 -1.08 15.20 1.90
C ASN A 84 0.07 15.76 1.07
N ALA A 85 -0.22 16.09 -0.19
CA ALA A 85 0.76 16.74 -1.06
C ALA A 85 1.24 18.04 -0.43
N GLY A 86 2.55 18.27 -0.46
CA GLY A 86 3.14 19.45 0.15
C GLY A 86 3.38 19.36 1.65
N SER A 87 3.16 18.19 2.26
CA SER A 87 3.50 17.97 3.68
C SER A 87 5.00 18.21 3.90
N ASN A 88 5.37 18.61 5.13
CA ASN A 88 6.78 18.86 5.42
C ASN A 88 7.57 17.55 5.42
N ILE A 89 8.91 17.68 5.33
CA ILE A 89 9.80 16.52 5.18
C ILE A 89 9.79 15.60 6.41
N GLU A 90 9.52 16.15 7.57
CA GLU A 90 9.45 15.36 8.81
C GLU A 90 8.26 14.42 8.82
N ILE A 91 7.11 14.88 8.31
CA ILE A 91 5.91 14.06 8.15
C ILE A 91 6.17 12.95 7.13
N ALA A 92 6.81 13.29 6.01
CA ALA A 92 7.16 12.33 4.97
C ALA A 92 8.13 11.26 5.52
N GLN A 93 9.13 11.67 6.27
CA GLN A 93 10.09 10.75 6.89
C GLN A 93 9.43 9.77 7.86
N LYS A 94 8.53 10.29 8.70
CA LYS A 94 7.80 9.46 9.65
C LYS A 94 6.90 8.45 8.93
N ALA A 95 6.16 8.88 7.91
CA ALA A 95 5.30 8.01 7.13
C ALA A 95 6.11 6.93 6.42
N TRP A 96 7.24 7.30 5.83
CA TRP A 96 8.14 6.36 5.16
C TRP A 96 8.67 5.30 6.14
N LYS A 97 9.15 5.72 7.32
CA LYS A 97 9.68 4.79 8.31
C LYS A 97 8.63 3.77 8.78
N GLU A 98 7.41 4.24 9.04
CA GLU A 98 6.32 3.37 9.46
C GLU A 98 5.95 2.36 8.37
N LEU A 99 5.80 2.82 7.12
CA LEU A 99 5.46 1.94 6.02
C LEU A 99 6.59 0.97 5.68
N ALA A 100 7.83 1.42 5.73
CA ALA A 100 8.99 0.55 5.47
C ALA A 100 9.08 -0.56 6.52
N ALA A 101 8.84 -0.24 7.78
CA ALA A 101 8.84 -1.23 8.86
C ALA A 101 7.70 -2.24 8.70
N GLN A 102 6.48 -1.76 8.41
CA GLN A 102 5.30 -2.61 8.25
C GLN A 102 5.42 -3.55 7.04
N ASN A 103 6.13 -3.14 6.01
CA ASN A 103 6.27 -3.92 4.77
C ASN A 103 7.61 -4.63 4.66
N HIS A 104 8.38 -4.66 5.75
CA HIS A 104 9.63 -5.40 5.78
C HIS A 104 9.35 -6.91 5.72
N PRO A 105 10.12 -7.69 4.95
CA PRO A 105 9.90 -9.13 4.83
C PRO A 105 9.86 -9.86 6.16
N ASP A 106 10.73 -9.54 7.11
CA ASP A 106 10.76 -10.18 8.43
C ASP A 106 9.46 -9.96 9.20
N ARG A 107 8.89 -8.77 9.12
CA ARG A 107 7.64 -8.45 9.78
C ARG A 107 6.45 -9.15 9.11
N MET A 108 6.49 -9.26 7.79
CA MET A 108 5.47 -10.00 7.05
C MET A 108 5.46 -11.49 7.40
N ILE A 109 6.65 -12.10 7.54
CA ILE A 109 6.77 -13.48 8.01
C ILE A 109 6.17 -13.62 9.41
N ALA A 110 6.46 -12.69 10.30
CA ALA A 110 5.90 -12.68 11.66
C ALA A 110 4.38 -12.56 11.65
N ASN A 111 3.80 -11.87 10.66
CA ASN A 111 2.36 -11.74 10.47
C ASN A 111 1.72 -12.94 9.76
N GLY A 112 2.50 -13.95 9.38
CA GLY A 112 1.98 -15.15 8.75
C GLY A 112 1.97 -15.15 7.23
N VAL A 113 2.62 -14.17 6.59
CA VAL A 113 2.70 -14.12 5.12
C VAL A 113 3.59 -15.27 4.62
N PRO A 114 3.11 -16.09 3.66
CA PRO A 114 3.92 -17.18 3.10
C PRO A 114 5.18 -16.66 2.41
N LYS A 115 6.24 -17.46 2.45
CA LYS A 115 7.52 -17.11 1.82
C LYS A 115 7.39 -16.86 0.33
N GLU A 116 6.46 -17.51 -0.33
CA GLU A 116 6.19 -17.35 -1.76
C GLU A 116 5.73 -15.95 -2.13
N LEU A 117 5.21 -15.18 -1.17
CA LEU A 117 4.75 -13.82 -1.37
C LEU A 117 5.76 -12.76 -0.94
N LEU A 118 6.96 -13.14 -0.50
CA LEU A 118 7.97 -12.17 -0.06
C LEU A 118 8.54 -11.32 -1.21
N GLY A 119 8.49 -11.82 -2.45
CA GLY A 119 8.82 -11.00 -3.61
C GLY A 119 7.92 -9.78 -3.74
N MET A 120 6.63 -9.94 -3.42
CA MET A 120 5.66 -8.86 -3.37
C MET A 120 6.05 -7.80 -2.33
N ALA A 121 6.52 -8.25 -1.16
CA ALA A 121 6.98 -7.33 -0.10
C ALA A 121 8.14 -6.47 -0.58
N ASN A 122 9.10 -7.08 -1.27
CA ASN A 122 10.24 -6.36 -1.82
C ASN A 122 9.82 -5.35 -2.88
N GLU A 123 8.89 -5.70 -3.75
CA GLU A 123 8.36 -4.80 -4.79
C GLU A 123 7.63 -3.61 -4.16
N LYS A 124 6.78 -3.87 -3.18
CA LYS A 124 6.04 -2.82 -2.47
C LYS A 124 6.99 -1.89 -1.74
N LEU A 125 7.99 -2.45 -1.06
CA LEU A 125 8.99 -1.68 -0.33
C LEU A 125 9.81 -0.80 -1.29
N ALA A 126 10.18 -1.31 -2.46
CA ALA A 126 10.89 -0.54 -3.48
C ALA A 126 10.05 0.66 -3.95
N ILE A 127 8.75 0.50 -4.12
CA ILE A 127 7.83 1.58 -4.51
C ILE A 127 7.76 2.63 -3.40
N ILE A 128 7.64 2.20 -2.15
CA ILE A 128 7.59 3.09 -0.98
C ILE A 128 8.90 3.88 -0.87
N ASN A 129 10.04 3.21 -0.97
CA ASN A 129 11.35 3.85 -0.91
C ASN A 129 11.55 4.84 -2.07
N GLY A 130 11.12 4.46 -3.27
CA GLY A 130 11.17 5.33 -4.44
C GLY A 130 10.33 6.59 -4.28
N ALA A 131 9.14 6.47 -3.68
CA ALA A 131 8.28 7.62 -3.41
C ALA A 131 8.93 8.60 -2.45
N TYR A 132 9.51 8.08 -1.36
CA TYR A 132 10.22 8.91 -0.39
C TYR A 132 11.44 9.60 -1.02
N ASP A 133 12.21 8.88 -1.82
CA ASP A 133 13.37 9.43 -2.54
C ASP A 133 12.97 10.59 -3.46
N ARG A 134 11.86 10.45 -4.18
CA ARG A 134 11.34 11.51 -5.05
C ARG A 134 10.94 12.74 -4.26
N ILE A 135 10.33 12.58 -3.09
CA ILE A 135 9.96 13.67 -2.20
C ILE A 135 11.22 14.37 -1.68
N LEU A 136 12.24 13.62 -1.28
CA LEU A 136 13.52 14.17 -0.82
C LEU A 136 14.21 15.00 -1.92
N LYS A 137 14.24 14.49 -3.14
CA LYS A 137 14.85 15.18 -4.27
C LYS A 137 14.12 16.50 -4.57
N ALA A 138 12.80 16.48 -4.57
CA ALA A 138 12.00 17.68 -4.77
C ALA A 138 12.22 18.70 -3.64
N HIS A 139 12.34 18.25 -2.40
CA HIS A 139 12.63 19.11 -1.25
C HIS A 139 14.02 19.76 -1.37
N LYS A 140 15.04 19.00 -1.76
CA LYS A 140 16.40 19.52 -1.96
C LYS A 140 16.46 20.55 -3.07
N ILE A 141 15.78 20.28 -4.19
CA ILE A 141 15.72 21.23 -5.32
C ILE A 141 15.07 22.55 -4.88
N LYS A 142 13.96 22.46 -4.14
CA LYS A 142 13.25 23.64 -3.62
C LYS A 142 14.12 24.42 -2.63
N ALA A 143 14.79 23.74 -1.70
CA ALA A 143 15.71 24.36 -0.75
C ALA A 143 16.89 25.03 -1.45
N GLY A 144 17.47 24.35 -2.45
CA GLY A 144 18.54 24.91 -3.26
C GLY A 144 18.14 26.16 -4.04
N SER A 145 16.91 26.21 -4.56
CA SER A 145 16.39 27.39 -5.27
C SER A 145 16.11 28.56 -4.34
N GLU A 146 15.81 28.31 -3.08
CA GLU A 146 15.57 29.35 -2.07
C GLU A 146 16.85 30.00 -1.56
N GLU A 147 18.00 29.33 -1.68
CA GLU A 147 19.30 29.83 -1.28
C GLU A 147 19.93 30.80 -2.30
N ILE A 148 19.38 30.86 -3.49
CA ILE A 148 19.84 31.76 -4.54
C ILE A 148 19.06 33.07 -4.52
#